data_9701b18342affb924f61ffa5aedf44e1
#
_entry.id   9701b18342affb924f61ffa5aedf44e1
#
_cell.length_a   1.000
_cell.length_b   1.000
_cell.length_c   1.000
_cell.angle_alpha   90.00
_cell.angle_beta   90.00
_cell.angle_gamma   90.00
#
_symmetry.space_group_name_H-M   'P 1'
#
loop_
_entity.id
_entity.type
_entity.pdbx_description
1 polymer ?
#
loop_
_entity_poly.entity_id
_entity_poly.type
_entity_poly.pdbx_seq_one_letter_code
_entity_poly.pdbx_strand_id
1 'polypeptide(L)'
;LAPGEKKSIIFGLGYIENPVREKFSAPGIINKARAEAMMARYATDAQVDAARRALADYWQELLSGWQLTSGEEKLDRMVSLWNQYQCMVTFNMSRSASYYESGIGRGMGFRDSCQDLLGFVHMIPSRARERILDIAATQFEDGSAYHQYQPLTKKGNSDVGSGFNDDPLWLIACTAAYLRETGDWSILDEPVAFDNDVTRAQPLMEHLRRSFRYTHTHLGPHGLPLIGRADWNDCLNLNCFSEHPGESFQITGPSEGPVAES
;
A
#
# COMPACT_ATOMS: atom_id res chain seq x y z
N LEU A 1 -9.40 20.56 -43.83
CA LEU A 1 -10.62 21.05 -43.19
C LEU A 1 -11.11 22.32 -43.89
N ALA A 2 -12.36 22.38 -44.19
CA ALA A 2 -12.98 23.64 -44.67
C ALA A 2 -13.17 24.63 -43.50
N PRO A 3 -13.32 25.94 -43.76
CA PRO A 3 -13.59 26.89 -42.69
C PRO A 3 -14.83 26.50 -41.88
N GLY A 4 -14.68 26.35 -40.57
CA GLY A 4 -15.75 25.91 -39.66
C GLY A 4 -15.91 24.39 -39.54
N GLU A 5 -15.21 23.59 -40.34
CA GLU A 5 -15.23 22.14 -40.25
C GLU A 5 -14.42 21.66 -39.01
N LYS A 6 -15.00 20.72 -38.22
CA LYS A 6 -14.34 20.03 -37.11
C LYS A 6 -14.18 18.57 -37.45
N LYS A 7 -13.01 18.00 -37.16
CA LYS A 7 -12.73 16.58 -37.30
C LYS A 7 -12.15 16.06 -36.00
N SER A 8 -12.73 15.00 -35.50
CA SER A 8 -12.24 14.27 -34.33
C SER A 8 -11.44 13.06 -34.77
N ILE A 9 -10.33 12.80 -34.07
CA ILE A 9 -9.50 11.62 -34.28
C ILE A 9 -9.22 11.01 -32.90
N ILE A 10 -9.52 9.72 -32.75
CA ILE A 10 -9.34 8.98 -31.52
C ILE A 10 -8.03 8.20 -31.60
N PHE A 11 -7.15 8.40 -30.64
CA PHE A 11 -5.95 7.59 -30.44
C PHE A 11 -6.11 6.79 -29.17
N GLY A 12 -5.80 5.47 -29.22
CA GLY A 12 -5.83 4.59 -28.08
C GLY A 12 -4.42 4.09 -27.76
N LEU A 13 -4.03 4.15 -26.49
CA LEU A 13 -2.86 3.46 -25.93
C LEU A 13 -3.33 2.64 -24.74
N GLY A 14 -2.97 1.37 -24.69
CA GLY A 14 -3.37 0.48 -23.61
C GLY A 14 -2.45 -0.71 -23.46
N TYR A 15 -2.61 -1.42 -22.35
CA TYR A 15 -1.92 -2.66 -22.06
C TYR A 15 -2.94 -3.75 -21.75
N ILE A 16 -2.75 -4.93 -22.34
CA ILE A 16 -3.59 -6.11 -22.11
C ILE A 16 -2.73 -7.35 -22.02
N GLU A 17 -2.97 -8.13 -20.97
CA GLU A 17 -2.36 -9.45 -20.83
C GLU A 17 -3.29 -10.54 -21.38
N ASN A 18 -2.71 -11.44 -22.17
CA ASN A 18 -3.34 -12.71 -22.50
C ASN A 18 -2.87 -13.79 -21.52
N PRO A 19 -3.76 -14.69 -21.07
CA PRO A 19 -3.32 -15.88 -20.36
C PRO A 19 -2.26 -16.63 -21.18
N VAL A 20 -1.32 -17.28 -20.51
CA VAL A 20 -0.19 -17.96 -21.18
C VAL A 20 -0.64 -18.90 -22.29
N ARG A 21 -1.76 -19.62 -22.08
CA ARG A 21 -2.33 -20.57 -23.07
C ARG A 21 -3.00 -19.89 -24.27
N GLU A 22 -3.33 -18.60 -24.16
CA GLU A 22 -4.02 -17.81 -25.17
C GLU A 22 -3.13 -16.74 -25.80
N LYS A 23 -1.83 -16.76 -25.47
CA LYS A 23 -0.87 -15.73 -25.89
C LYS A 23 -0.77 -15.61 -27.40
N PHE A 24 -0.86 -16.73 -28.11
CA PHE A 24 -0.76 -16.80 -29.56
C PHE A 24 -2.04 -17.40 -30.16
N SER A 25 -2.50 -16.84 -31.27
CA SER A 25 -3.59 -17.38 -32.09
C SER A 25 -3.10 -18.43 -33.08
N ALA A 26 -1.81 -18.36 -33.46
CA ALA A 26 -1.07 -19.34 -34.27
C ALA A 26 0.42 -19.20 -33.94
N PRO A 27 1.30 -20.15 -34.37
CA PRO A 27 2.72 -20.07 -34.14
C PRO A 27 3.32 -18.70 -34.56
N GLY A 28 3.86 -17.96 -33.58
CA GLY A 28 4.44 -16.64 -33.80
C GLY A 28 3.45 -15.47 -33.97
N ILE A 29 2.14 -15.71 -33.93
CA ILE A 29 1.10 -14.67 -34.10
C ILE A 29 0.47 -14.36 -32.75
N ILE A 30 0.73 -13.18 -32.21
CA ILE A 30 0.15 -12.72 -30.94
C ILE A 30 -1.38 -12.60 -31.09
N ASN A 31 -2.11 -13.15 -30.14
CA ASN A 31 -3.57 -13.03 -30.07
C ASN A 31 -3.96 -11.60 -29.66
N LYS A 32 -4.57 -10.84 -30.56
CA LYS A 32 -4.99 -9.46 -30.38
C LYS A 32 -6.46 -9.29 -30.02
N ALA A 33 -7.23 -10.38 -29.94
CA ALA A 33 -8.69 -10.32 -29.79
C ALA A 33 -9.13 -9.46 -28.58
N ARG A 34 -8.46 -9.60 -27.44
CA ARG A 34 -8.76 -8.80 -26.24
C ARG A 34 -8.44 -7.31 -26.43
N ALA A 35 -7.35 -7.01 -27.12
CA ALA A 35 -6.95 -5.62 -27.41
C ALA A 35 -7.95 -4.97 -28.39
N GLU A 36 -8.33 -5.69 -29.44
CA GLU A 36 -9.32 -5.22 -30.41
C GLU A 36 -10.69 -5.01 -29.77
N ALA A 37 -11.12 -5.92 -28.89
CA ALA A 37 -12.36 -5.78 -28.14
C ALA A 37 -12.33 -4.56 -27.19
N MET A 38 -11.19 -4.27 -26.56
CA MET A 38 -11.02 -3.06 -25.73
C MET A 38 -11.07 -1.80 -26.59
N MET A 39 -10.36 -1.76 -27.70
CA MET A 39 -10.37 -0.61 -28.61
C MET A 39 -11.74 -0.33 -29.19
N ALA A 40 -12.53 -1.36 -29.49
CA ALA A 40 -13.91 -1.21 -29.96
C ALA A 40 -14.83 -0.46 -28.99
N ARG A 41 -14.52 -0.46 -27.67
CA ARG A 41 -15.26 0.32 -26.67
C ARG A 41 -15.09 1.84 -26.83
N TYR A 42 -14.07 2.30 -27.54
CA TYR A 42 -13.70 3.68 -27.70
C TYR A 42 -13.64 4.09 -29.17
N ALA A 43 -14.41 3.41 -30.03
CA ALA A 43 -14.35 3.60 -31.46
C ALA A 43 -15.05 4.90 -31.97
N THR A 44 -15.90 5.51 -31.14
CA THR A 44 -16.67 6.71 -31.49
C THR A 44 -16.52 7.80 -30.41
N ASP A 45 -16.68 9.07 -30.82
CA ASP A 45 -16.65 10.21 -29.90
C ASP A 45 -17.66 10.05 -28.76
N ALA A 46 -18.86 9.55 -29.05
CA ALA A 46 -19.88 9.33 -28.04
C ALA A 46 -19.46 8.29 -26.98
N GLN A 47 -18.75 7.22 -27.38
CA GLN A 47 -18.22 6.22 -26.46
C GLN A 47 -17.07 6.77 -25.62
N VAL A 48 -16.17 7.56 -26.20
CA VAL A 48 -15.09 8.25 -25.47
C VAL A 48 -15.67 9.23 -24.45
N ASP A 49 -16.66 10.03 -24.85
CA ASP A 49 -17.34 10.99 -23.95
C ASP A 49 -18.09 10.29 -22.82
N ALA A 50 -18.72 9.15 -23.10
CA ALA A 50 -19.37 8.34 -22.06
C ALA A 50 -18.34 7.78 -21.05
N ALA A 51 -17.21 7.27 -21.54
CA ALA A 51 -16.14 6.77 -20.68
C ALA A 51 -15.52 7.89 -19.82
N ARG A 52 -15.34 9.08 -20.40
CA ARG A 52 -14.84 10.26 -19.67
C ARG A 52 -15.80 10.71 -18.58
N ARG A 53 -17.11 10.71 -18.85
CA ARG A 53 -18.12 11.01 -17.82
C ARG A 53 -18.10 9.97 -16.71
N ALA A 54 -18.10 8.67 -17.03
CA ALA A 54 -18.05 7.61 -16.06
C ALA A 54 -16.79 7.69 -15.15
N LEU A 55 -15.64 8.08 -15.71
CA LEU A 55 -14.43 8.32 -14.93
C LEU A 55 -14.57 9.53 -14.00
N ALA A 56 -15.18 10.62 -14.49
CA ALA A 56 -15.43 11.81 -13.67
C ALA A 56 -16.40 11.49 -12.53
N ASP A 57 -17.47 10.77 -12.79
CA ASP A 57 -18.47 10.36 -11.80
C ASP A 57 -17.81 9.46 -10.73
N TYR A 58 -16.96 8.51 -11.14
CA TYR A 58 -16.19 7.68 -10.21
C TYR A 58 -15.32 8.51 -9.25
N TRP A 59 -14.57 9.48 -9.79
CA TRP A 59 -13.74 10.33 -8.95
C TRP A 59 -14.56 11.24 -8.04
N GLN A 60 -15.68 11.77 -8.55
CA GLN A 60 -16.57 12.60 -7.75
C GLN A 60 -17.17 11.79 -6.58
N GLU A 61 -17.64 10.59 -6.81
CA GLU A 61 -18.15 9.71 -5.77
C GLU A 61 -17.06 9.39 -4.74
N LEU A 62 -15.87 8.94 -5.20
CA LEU A 62 -14.76 8.57 -4.34
C LEU A 62 -14.32 9.73 -3.43
N LEU A 63 -14.22 10.94 -3.97
CA LEU A 63 -13.76 12.11 -3.24
C LEU A 63 -14.88 12.76 -2.40
N SER A 64 -16.14 12.37 -2.56
CA SER A 64 -17.27 12.93 -1.82
C SER A 64 -17.28 12.55 -0.34
N GLY A 65 -16.58 11.47 0.04
CA GLY A 65 -16.54 10.98 1.40
C GLY A 65 -15.89 11.96 2.40
N TRP A 66 -15.05 12.85 1.93
CA TRP A 66 -14.40 13.89 2.73
C TRP A 66 -14.36 15.21 2.00
N GLN A 67 -15.09 16.22 2.50
CA GLN A 67 -15.17 17.53 1.89
C GLN A 67 -14.99 18.63 2.93
N LEU A 68 -14.18 19.64 2.59
CA LEU A 68 -13.96 20.82 3.41
C LEU A 68 -14.57 22.05 2.70
N THR A 69 -15.27 22.88 3.46
CA THR A 69 -15.75 24.20 3.03
C THR A 69 -15.36 25.22 4.11
N SER A 70 -14.21 25.86 3.94
CA SER A 70 -13.65 26.80 4.92
C SER A 70 -13.84 28.27 4.51
N GLY A 71 -14.19 28.53 3.26
CA GLY A 71 -14.19 29.86 2.66
C GLY A 71 -12.85 30.27 2.03
N GLU A 72 -11.78 29.47 2.20
CA GLU A 72 -10.51 29.62 1.50
C GLU A 72 -10.41 28.57 0.39
N GLU A 73 -10.67 28.98 -0.85
CA GLU A 73 -10.78 28.08 -2.01
C GLU A 73 -9.56 27.17 -2.20
N LYS A 74 -8.35 27.67 -1.93
CA LYS A 74 -7.12 26.86 -2.10
C LYS A 74 -7.02 25.75 -1.05
N LEU A 75 -7.40 26.05 0.18
CA LEU A 75 -7.43 25.07 1.26
C LEU A 75 -8.52 24.03 0.99
N ASP A 76 -9.70 24.45 0.60
CA ASP A 76 -10.82 23.57 0.27
C ASP A 76 -10.45 22.60 -0.85
N ARG A 77 -9.82 23.11 -1.91
CA ARG A 77 -9.33 22.29 -3.03
C ARG A 77 -8.21 21.33 -2.62
N MET A 78 -7.27 21.80 -1.80
CA MET A 78 -6.17 20.94 -1.31
C MET A 78 -6.70 19.76 -0.52
N VAL A 79 -7.61 20.00 0.42
CA VAL A 79 -8.15 18.98 1.32
C VAL A 79 -9.16 18.06 0.60
N SER A 80 -10.12 18.67 -0.12
CA SER A 80 -11.23 17.91 -0.74
C SER A 80 -10.85 17.15 -2.00
N LEU A 81 -9.73 17.50 -2.64
CA LEU A 81 -9.31 16.89 -3.91
C LEU A 81 -7.86 16.34 -3.82
N TRP A 82 -6.88 17.24 -3.69
CA TRP A 82 -5.49 16.86 -3.94
C TRP A 82 -4.92 15.91 -2.90
N ASN A 83 -5.20 16.11 -1.61
CA ASN A 83 -4.73 15.20 -0.56
C ASN A 83 -5.30 13.80 -0.74
N GLN A 84 -6.61 13.69 -1.00
CA GLN A 84 -7.26 12.40 -1.22
C GLN A 84 -6.73 11.72 -2.50
N TYR A 85 -6.60 12.48 -3.59
CA TYR A 85 -6.00 11.95 -4.83
C TYR A 85 -4.58 11.44 -4.59
N GLN A 86 -3.75 12.19 -3.87
CA GLN A 86 -2.40 11.80 -3.54
C GLN A 86 -2.36 10.53 -2.68
N CYS A 87 -3.23 10.43 -1.67
CA CYS A 87 -3.35 9.20 -0.84
C CYS A 87 -3.74 7.99 -1.70
N MET A 88 -4.67 8.16 -2.65
CA MET A 88 -5.04 7.09 -3.58
C MET A 88 -3.87 6.66 -4.46
N VAL A 89 -3.13 7.61 -5.02
CA VAL A 89 -1.95 7.33 -5.85
C VAL A 89 -0.89 6.63 -5.03
N THR A 90 -0.57 7.12 -3.84
CA THR A 90 0.42 6.54 -2.94
C THR A 90 0.04 5.12 -2.55
N PHE A 91 -1.21 4.89 -2.16
CA PHE A 91 -1.72 3.55 -1.85
C PHE A 91 -1.55 2.57 -3.02
N ASN A 92 -1.87 3.00 -4.24
CA ASN A 92 -1.77 2.14 -5.43
C ASN A 92 -0.32 1.89 -5.85
N MET A 93 0.54 2.90 -5.75
CA MET A 93 1.93 2.86 -6.22
C MET A 93 2.91 2.44 -5.13
N SER A 94 2.51 2.47 -3.86
CA SER A 94 3.35 2.18 -2.68
C SER A 94 4.71 2.86 -2.74
N ARG A 95 4.69 4.16 -3.07
CA ARG A 95 5.90 5.00 -3.22
C ARG A 95 6.87 4.51 -4.30
N SER A 96 6.46 3.55 -5.10
CA SER A 96 7.20 3.09 -6.27
C SER A 96 6.82 3.98 -7.45
N ALA A 97 7.52 5.09 -7.61
CA ALA A 97 7.11 6.14 -8.52
C ALA A 97 7.14 5.70 -9.98
N SER A 98 8.05 4.84 -10.36
CA SER A 98 8.10 4.30 -11.71
C SER A 98 9.00 3.08 -11.84
N TYR A 99 8.78 2.35 -12.90
CA TYR A 99 9.66 1.30 -13.38
C TYR A 99 11.12 1.79 -13.56
N TYR A 100 11.29 3.01 -14.03
CA TYR A 100 12.61 3.60 -14.26
C TYR A 100 13.35 3.93 -12.97
N GLU A 101 12.63 4.35 -11.95
CA GLU A 101 13.21 4.67 -10.65
C GLU A 101 13.58 3.40 -9.86
N SER A 102 12.68 2.44 -9.82
CA SER A 102 12.76 1.31 -8.87
C SER A 102 13.10 -0.02 -9.53
N GLY A 103 12.97 -0.13 -10.86
CA GLY A 103 13.12 -1.39 -11.59
C GLY A 103 11.97 -2.37 -11.28
N ILE A 104 12.07 -3.58 -11.84
CA ILE A 104 11.06 -4.63 -11.69
C ILE A 104 11.20 -5.44 -10.40
N GLY A 105 12.35 -5.35 -9.74
CA GLY A 105 12.67 -6.16 -8.58
C GLY A 105 12.27 -5.54 -7.25
N ARG A 106 11.89 -4.26 -7.23
CA ARG A 106 11.54 -3.58 -5.97
C ARG A 106 10.16 -4.02 -5.48
N GLY A 107 10.12 -4.40 -4.21
CA GLY A 107 8.88 -4.70 -3.50
C GLY A 107 8.20 -3.45 -2.95
N MET A 108 7.01 -3.65 -2.43
CA MET A 108 6.29 -2.66 -1.62
C MET A 108 6.76 -2.78 -0.17
N GLY A 109 7.13 -1.65 0.45
CA GLY A 109 7.55 -1.65 1.85
C GLY A 109 6.41 -2.07 2.78
N PHE A 110 6.73 -2.85 3.80
CA PHE A 110 5.78 -3.26 4.84
C PHE A 110 5.26 -2.04 5.60
N ARG A 111 6.17 -1.29 6.21
CA ARG A 111 5.89 -0.03 6.91
C ARG A 111 5.21 0.97 6.00
N ASP A 112 5.78 1.19 4.80
CA ASP A 112 5.26 2.16 3.84
C ASP A 112 3.81 1.87 3.47
N SER A 113 3.48 0.62 3.19
CA SER A 113 2.11 0.21 2.86
C SER A 113 1.13 0.41 4.02
N CYS A 114 1.57 0.16 5.25
CA CYS A 114 0.76 0.43 6.44
C CYS A 114 0.51 1.93 6.64
N GLN A 115 1.54 2.77 6.45
CA GLN A 115 1.42 4.23 6.55
C GLN A 115 0.52 4.80 5.47
N ASP A 116 0.69 4.36 4.21
CA ASP A 116 -0.12 4.81 3.09
C ASP A 116 -1.61 4.48 3.30
N LEU A 117 -1.88 3.35 3.98
CA LEU A 117 -3.23 2.93 4.31
C LEU A 117 -3.92 3.90 5.28
N LEU A 118 -3.19 4.56 6.18
CA LEU A 118 -3.77 5.53 7.11
C LEU A 118 -4.47 6.70 6.40
N GLY A 119 -3.95 7.11 5.24
CA GLY A 119 -4.57 8.16 4.42
C GLY A 119 -5.61 7.64 3.41
N PHE A 120 -5.81 6.33 3.33
CA PHE A 120 -6.64 5.70 2.30
C PHE A 120 -7.89 5.00 2.84
N VAL A 121 -7.87 4.58 4.09
CA VAL A 121 -8.88 3.67 4.69
C VAL A 121 -10.31 4.16 4.53
N HIS A 122 -10.55 5.47 4.62
CA HIS A 122 -11.87 6.08 4.46
C HIS A 122 -12.39 6.09 3.02
N MET A 123 -11.49 6.00 2.03
CA MET A 123 -11.86 6.10 0.61
C MET A 123 -12.43 4.77 0.09
N ILE A 124 -11.71 3.67 0.27
CA ILE A 124 -12.13 2.32 -0.16
C ILE A 124 -11.78 1.31 0.95
N PRO A 125 -12.60 1.19 2.00
CA PRO A 125 -12.32 0.33 3.15
C PRO A 125 -12.08 -1.14 2.78
N SER A 126 -12.77 -1.66 1.76
CA SER A 126 -12.60 -3.04 1.30
C SER A 126 -11.18 -3.32 0.80
N ARG A 127 -10.60 -2.40 0.05
CA ARG A 127 -9.21 -2.51 -0.43
C ARG A 127 -8.19 -2.31 0.70
N ALA A 128 -8.53 -1.47 1.67
CA ALA A 128 -7.72 -1.33 2.88
C ALA A 128 -7.66 -2.65 3.65
N ARG A 129 -8.82 -3.32 3.82
CA ARG A 129 -8.92 -4.64 4.45
C ARG A 129 -8.05 -5.68 3.74
N GLU A 130 -8.17 -5.79 2.43
CA GLU A 130 -7.34 -6.70 1.62
C GLU A 130 -5.83 -6.43 1.83
N ARG A 131 -5.42 -5.17 1.80
CA ARG A 131 -4.02 -4.78 1.99
C ARG A 131 -3.50 -5.15 3.38
N ILE A 132 -4.30 -4.99 4.44
CA ILE A 132 -3.92 -5.40 5.81
C ILE A 132 -3.64 -6.90 5.85
N LEU A 133 -4.51 -7.72 5.26
CA LEU A 133 -4.34 -9.17 5.22
C LEU A 133 -3.13 -9.59 4.37
N ASP A 134 -2.91 -8.94 3.22
CA ASP A 134 -1.74 -9.18 2.37
C ASP A 134 -0.42 -8.89 3.10
N ILE A 135 -0.36 -7.76 3.83
CA ILE A 135 0.82 -7.37 4.61
C ILE A 135 1.03 -8.35 5.77
N ALA A 136 -0.02 -8.66 6.52
CA ALA A 136 0.06 -9.59 7.64
C ALA A 136 0.56 -10.97 7.21
N ALA A 137 0.21 -11.43 6.01
CA ALA A 137 0.65 -12.73 5.49
C ALA A 137 2.18 -12.81 5.25
N THR A 138 2.88 -11.68 5.26
CA THR A 138 4.35 -11.63 5.14
C THR A 138 5.07 -11.56 6.48
N GLN A 139 4.35 -11.63 7.59
CA GLN A 139 4.91 -11.69 8.93
C GLN A 139 5.44 -13.09 9.25
N PHE A 140 6.52 -13.17 10.01
CA PHE A 140 7.05 -14.44 10.55
C PHE A 140 6.35 -14.85 11.86
N GLU A 141 6.48 -16.12 12.23
CA GLU A 141 5.87 -16.65 13.45
C GLU A 141 6.41 -16.02 14.74
N ASP A 142 7.64 -15.51 14.73
CA ASP A 142 8.24 -14.81 15.86
C ASP A 142 7.70 -13.39 16.05
N GLY A 143 6.91 -12.89 15.08
CA GLY A 143 6.34 -11.57 15.07
C GLY A 143 7.13 -10.52 14.28
N SER A 144 8.35 -10.86 13.82
CA SER A 144 9.04 -10.02 12.83
C SER A 144 8.36 -10.08 11.46
N ALA A 145 8.80 -9.25 10.51
CA ALA A 145 8.22 -9.21 9.18
C ALA A 145 9.28 -9.02 8.11
N TYR A 146 8.96 -9.39 6.89
CA TYR A 146 9.72 -8.93 5.73
C TYR A 146 9.61 -7.42 5.61
N HIS A 147 10.72 -6.74 5.35
CA HIS A 147 10.69 -5.30 5.11
C HIS A 147 9.94 -4.92 3.83
N GLN A 148 9.91 -5.81 2.86
CA GLN A 148 9.19 -5.62 1.58
C GLN A 148 8.50 -6.91 1.14
N TYR A 149 7.43 -6.76 0.35
CA TYR A 149 6.76 -7.86 -0.34
C TYR A 149 6.54 -7.51 -1.81
N GLN A 150 6.40 -8.54 -2.66
CA GLN A 150 6.17 -8.37 -4.08
C GLN A 150 4.68 -8.19 -4.37
N PRO A 151 4.26 -7.08 -4.98
CA PRO A 151 2.83 -6.77 -5.14
C PRO A 151 2.07 -7.76 -6.03
N LEU A 152 2.72 -8.35 -7.02
CA LEU A 152 2.08 -9.30 -7.94
C LEU A 152 1.87 -10.67 -7.32
N THR A 153 2.81 -11.13 -6.51
CA THR A 153 2.76 -12.46 -5.87
C THR A 153 2.25 -12.41 -4.44
N LYS A 154 2.26 -11.21 -3.84
CA LYS A 154 1.94 -10.94 -2.43
C LYS A 154 2.86 -11.69 -1.44
N LYS A 155 4.04 -12.09 -1.89
CA LYS A 155 5.03 -12.80 -1.07
C LYS A 155 6.09 -11.87 -0.54
N GLY A 156 6.60 -12.19 0.65
CA GLY A 156 7.73 -11.50 1.25
C GLY A 156 8.96 -11.51 0.34
N ASN A 157 9.76 -10.44 0.39
CA ASN A 157 10.97 -10.30 -0.39
C ASN A 157 12.20 -10.65 0.45
N SER A 158 12.74 -11.85 0.25
CA SER A 158 13.92 -12.35 0.97
C SER A 158 15.21 -11.58 0.65
N ASP A 159 15.30 -10.92 -0.50
CA ASP A 159 16.52 -10.19 -0.91
C ASP A 159 16.79 -8.98 -0.01
N VAL A 160 15.72 -8.33 0.46
CA VAL A 160 15.82 -7.24 1.44
C VAL A 160 15.86 -7.79 2.86
N GLY A 161 15.17 -8.90 3.10
CA GLY A 161 15.13 -9.61 4.37
C GLY A 161 14.19 -8.98 5.39
N SER A 162 14.52 -9.19 6.67
CA SER A 162 13.73 -8.81 7.84
C SER A 162 14.61 -8.12 8.90
N GLY A 163 14.06 -7.89 10.08
CA GLY A 163 14.80 -7.36 11.23
C GLY A 163 14.73 -5.84 11.38
N PHE A 164 13.82 -5.18 10.65
CA PHE A 164 13.43 -3.80 10.88
C PHE A 164 12.41 -3.80 12.03
N ASN A 165 12.80 -3.24 13.14
CA ASN A 165 12.10 -3.49 14.40
C ASN A 165 10.76 -2.73 14.52
N ASP A 166 10.57 -1.70 13.71
CA ASP A 166 9.32 -0.93 13.67
C ASP A 166 8.27 -1.51 12.71
N ASP A 167 8.69 -2.28 11.69
CA ASP A 167 7.77 -2.81 10.67
C ASP A 167 6.53 -3.51 11.28
N PRO A 168 6.67 -4.47 12.22
CA PRO A 168 5.51 -5.18 12.77
C PRO A 168 4.52 -4.27 13.52
N LEU A 169 4.98 -3.18 14.12
CA LEU A 169 4.12 -2.26 14.86
C LEU A 169 3.20 -1.44 13.94
N TRP A 170 3.63 -1.21 12.70
CA TRP A 170 2.81 -0.52 11.72
C TRP A 170 1.59 -1.33 11.30
N LEU A 171 1.66 -2.67 11.36
CA LEU A 171 0.49 -3.52 11.16
C LEU A 171 -0.59 -3.26 12.23
N ILE A 172 -0.19 -3.05 13.48
CA ILE A 172 -1.11 -2.68 14.57
C ILE A 172 -1.75 -1.32 14.28
N ALA A 173 -0.93 -0.33 13.90
CA ALA A 173 -1.39 1.03 13.63
C ALA A 173 -2.42 1.09 12.49
N CYS A 174 -2.14 0.44 11.36
CA CYS A 174 -3.04 0.45 10.21
C CYS A 174 -4.32 -0.36 10.48
N THR A 175 -4.23 -1.49 11.19
CA THR A 175 -5.42 -2.25 11.62
C THR A 175 -6.29 -1.43 12.56
N ALA A 176 -5.71 -0.73 13.53
CA ALA A 176 -6.45 0.15 14.43
C ALA A 176 -7.12 1.31 13.68
N ALA A 177 -6.47 1.88 12.66
CA ALA A 177 -7.08 2.90 11.81
C ALA A 177 -8.28 2.33 11.04
N TYR A 178 -8.15 1.13 10.47
CA TYR A 178 -9.24 0.45 9.78
C TYR A 178 -10.44 0.20 10.70
N LEU A 179 -10.20 -0.32 11.91
CA LEU A 179 -11.24 -0.58 12.89
C LEU A 179 -11.96 0.69 13.33
N ARG A 180 -11.23 1.79 13.54
CA ARG A 180 -11.82 3.08 13.90
C ARG A 180 -12.70 3.66 12.80
N GLU A 181 -12.30 3.48 11.55
CA GLU A 181 -13.05 3.99 10.40
C GLU A 181 -14.30 3.15 10.10
N THR A 182 -14.16 1.82 10.16
CA THR A 182 -15.19 0.92 9.65
C THR A 182 -16.06 0.26 10.71
N GLY A 183 -15.54 0.09 11.92
CA GLY A 183 -16.17 -0.75 12.94
C GLY A 183 -16.19 -2.25 12.61
N ASP A 184 -15.46 -2.68 11.56
CA ASP A 184 -15.42 -4.08 11.14
C ASP A 184 -14.43 -4.90 11.99
N TRP A 185 -14.88 -5.33 13.14
CA TRP A 185 -14.12 -6.19 14.05
C TRP A 185 -13.88 -7.59 13.49
N SER A 186 -14.63 -8.02 12.47
CA SER A 186 -14.49 -9.36 11.88
C SER A 186 -13.12 -9.60 11.25
N ILE A 187 -12.42 -8.55 10.87
CA ILE A 187 -11.06 -8.65 10.32
C ILE A 187 -10.10 -9.32 11.30
N LEU A 188 -10.32 -9.18 12.61
CA LEU A 188 -9.44 -9.74 13.63
C LEU A 188 -9.47 -11.27 13.69
N ASP A 189 -10.57 -11.87 13.22
CA ASP A 189 -10.78 -13.32 13.20
C ASP A 189 -10.37 -13.95 11.86
N GLU A 190 -10.00 -13.13 10.85
CA GLU A 190 -9.58 -13.64 9.56
C GLU A 190 -8.32 -14.49 9.67
N PRO A 191 -8.35 -15.71 9.11
CA PRO A 191 -7.18 -16.57 9.10
C PRO A 191 -6.14 -16.03 8.11
N VAL A 192 -4.97 -15.68 8.60
CA VAL A 192 -3.85 -15.17 7.81
C VAL A 192 -2.63 -16.08 7.99
N ALA A 193 -1.97 -16.40 6.89
CA ALA A 193 -0.76 -17.21 6.89
C ALA A 193 0.42 -16.47 7.56
N PHE A 194 1.32 -17.18 8.24
CA PHE A 194 2.66 -16.67 8.53
C PHE A 194 3.62 -17.06 7.41
N ASP A 195 4.50 -16.15 7.02
CA ASP A 195 5.49 -16.35 5.95
C ASP A 195 4.87 -16.84 4.62
N ASN A 196 3.65 -16.38 4.33
CA ASN A 196 2.84 -16.83 3.19
C ASN A 196 2.55 -18.36 3.16
N ASP A 197 2.76 -19.08 4.27
CA ASP A 197 2.48 -20.50 4.40
C ASP A 197 1.08 -20.73 4.98
N VAL A 198 0.12 -21.07 4.12
CA VAL A 198 -1.28 -21.27 4.51
C VAL A 198 -1.50 -22.37 5.55
N THR A 199 -0.54 -23.27 5.74
CA THR A 199 -0.62 -24.33 6.76
C THR A 199 -0.39 -23.78 8.17
N ARG A 200 0.14 -22.55 8.28
CA ARG A 200 0.44 -21.83 9.52
C ARG A 200 -0.50 -20.64 9.75
N ALA A 201 -1.67 -20.67 9.13
CA ALA A 201 -2.64 -19.58 9.28
C ALA A 201 -3.15 -19.49 10.72
N GLN A 202 -3.22 -18.25 11.22
CA GLN A 202 -3.80 -17.90 12.52
C GLN A 202 -4.68 -16.65 12.35
N PRO A 203 -5.59 -16.35 13.28
CA PRO A 203 -6.35 -15.11 13.23
C PRO A 203 -5.46 -13.87 13.17
N LEU A 204 -5.87 -12.81 12.45
CA LEU A 204 -5.13 -11.55 12.39
C LEU A 204 -4.79 -11.02 13.79
N MET A 205 -5.68 -11.19 14.78
CA MET A 205 -5.41 -10.80 16.17
C MET A 205 -4.13 -11.44 16.72
N GLU A 206 -3.81 -12.68 16.33
CA GLU A 206 -2.58 -13.34 16.77
C GLU A 206 -1.34 -12.71 16.10
N HIS A 207 -1.45 -12.26 14.84
CA HIS A 207 -0.40 -11.49 14.17
C HIS A 207 -0.11 -10.19 14.93
N LEU A 208 -1.14 -9.44 15.33
CA LEU A 208 -0.98 -8.20 16.11
C LEU A 208 -0.34 -8.46 17.48
N ARG A 209 -0.75 -9.53 18.17
CA ARG A 209 -0.13 -9.93 19.45
C ARG A 209 1.34 -10.28 19.30
N ARG A 210 1.70 -10.99 18.24
CA ARG A 210 3.10 -11.36 17.96
C ARG A 210 3.93 -10.16 17.56
N SER A 211 3.39 -9.21 16.79
CA SER A 211 4.04 -7.93 16.50
C SER A 211 4.43 -7.20 17.79
N PHE A 212 3.49 -7.07 18.70
CA PHE A 212 3.74 -6.41 19.99
C PHE A 212 4.75 -7.19 20.85
N ARG A 213 4.60 -8.51 20.94
CA ARG A 213 5.51 -9.38 21.71
C ARG A 213 6.92 -9.30 21.16
N TYR A 214 7.11 -9.31 19.85
CA TYR A 214 8.41 -9.20 19.21
C TYR A 214 9.14 -7.94 19.69
N THR A 215 8.52 -6.77 19.58
CA THR A 215 9.13 -5.53 20.08
C THR A 215 9.39 -5.56 21.57
N HIS A 216 8.44 -6.08 22.38
CA HIS A 216 8.58 -6.16 23.84
C HIS A 216 9.70 -7.10 24.30
N THR A 217 10.05 -8.10 23.50
CA THR A 217 11.16 -9.02 23.81
C THR A 217 12.51 -8.56 23.26
N HIS A 218 12.54 -7.47 22.49
CA HIS A 218 13.76 -6.89 21.93
C HIS A 218 13.98 -5.49 22.49
N LEU A 219 14.14 -5.43 23.81
CA LEU A 219 14.44 -4.19 24.54
C LEU A 219 15.94 -4.07 24.86
N GLY A 220 16.43 -2.85 24.88
CA GLY A 220 17.78 -2.53 25.31
C GLY A 220 17.89 -2.33 26.82
N PRO A 221 19.07 -1.92 27.31
CA PRO A 221 19.36 -1.80 28.75
C PRO A 221 18.49 -0.75 29.47
N HIS A 222 17.93 0.22 28.75
CA HIS A 222 17.04 1.25 29.31
C HIS A 222 15.55 0.91 29.17
N GLY A 223 15.23 -0.32 28.73
CA GLY A 223 13.84 -0.75 28.51
C GLY A 223 13.19 -0.17 27.25
N LEU A 224 13.96 0.42 26.36
CA LEU A 224 13.50 0.93 25.06
C LEU A 224 13.68 -0.15 23.97
N PRO A 225 12.80 -0.19 22.96
CA PRO A 225 12.95 -1.10 21.86
C PRO A 225 14.29 -0.92 21.15
N LEU A 226 14.92 -2.02 20.80
CA LEU A 226 16.12 -1.99 19.96
C LEU A 226 15.72 -1.56 18.53
N ILE A 227 16.61 -0.83 17.88
CA ILE A 227 16.44 -0.43 16.47
C ILE A 227 16.43 -1.66 15.54
N GLY A 228 17.12 -2.72 15.94
CA GLY A 228 17.31 -3.89 15.09
C GLY A 228 18.25 -3.56 13.93
N ARG A 229 17.91 -4.05 12.74
CA ARG A 229 18.63 -3.75 11.51
C ARG A 229 18.45 -2.29 11.12
N ALA A 230 17.26 -1.77 11.26
CA ALA A 230 16.89 -0.37 11.10
C ALA A 230 15.52 -0.12 11.76
N ASP A 231 15.21 1.14 11.98
CA ASP A 231 13.88 1.63 12.34
C ASP A 231 13.38 2.59 11.27
N TRP A 232 12.40 3.44 11.61
CA TRP A 232 11.85 4.44 10.71
C TRP A 232 12.92 5.39 10.11
N ASN A 233 14.06 5.56 10.74
CA ASN A 233 15.19 6.36 10.24
C ASN A 233 16.03 5.65 9.16
N ASP A 234 15.73 4.41 8.81
CA ASP A 234 16.45 3.65 7.79
C ASP A 234 17.98 3.64 7.99
N CYS A 235 18.43 3.51 9.23
CA CYS A 235 19.85 3.55 9.61
C CYS A 235 20.58 4.88 9.38
N LEU A 236 19.87 6.00 9.26
CA LEU A 236 20.52 7.31 9.11
C LEU A 236 21.45 7.66 10.29
N ASN A 237 21.25 7.06 11.44
CA ASN A 237 22.10 7.15 12.62
C ASN A 237 23.28 6.16 12.63
N LEU A 238 23.51 5.45 11.53
CA LEU A 238 24.60 4.49 11.34
C LEU A 238 24.64 3.32 12.35
N ASN A 239 23.52 2.97 12.93
CA ASN A 239 23.45 1.85 13.91
C ASN A 239 23.89 0.51 13.34
N CYS A 240 23.71 0.28 12.03
CA CYS A 240 24.15 -0.93 11.37
C CYS A 240 25.67 -1.13 11.39
N PHE A 241 26.43 -0.09 11.72
CA PHE A 241 27.89 -0.10 11.87
C PHE A 241 28.34 -0.05 13.33
N SER A 242 27.39 -0.02 14.28
CA SER A 242 27.71 0.01 15.71
C SER A 242 27.95 -1.41 16.23
N GLU A 243 28.95 -1.57 17.11
CA GLU A 243 29.18 -2.82 17.84
C GLU A 243 28.10 -3.08 18.89
N HIS A 244 27.34 -2.07 19.27
CA HIS A 244 26.28 -2.15 20.26
C HIS A 244 24.93 -1.86 19.60
N PRO A 245 23.88 -2.64 19.94
CA PRO A 245 22.53 -2.36 19.45
C PRO A 245 22.03 -1.03 20.02
N GLY A 246 21.56 -0.15 19.13
CA GLY A 246 20.94 1.11 19.52
C GLY A 246 19.48 0.92 19.94
N GLU A 247 19.02 1.73 20.87
CA GLU A 247 17.61 1.82 21.25
C GLU A 247 16.90 2.90 20.44
N SER A 248 15.63 2.68 20.11
CA SER A 248 14.82 3.57 19.29
C SER A 248 13.75 4.27 20.11
N PHE A 249 13.77 5.59 20.11
CA PHE A 249 12.68 6.41 20.63
C PHE A 249 11.48 6.51 19.70
N GLN A 250 11.66 6.21 18.43
CA GLN A 250 10.61 6.34 17.41
C GLN A 250 9.61 5.20 17.42
N ILE A 251 10.04 4.01 17.84
CA ILE A 251 9.17 2.84 17.96
C ILE A 251 8.19 2.99 19.13
N THR A 252 8.52 3.81 20.13
CA THR A 252 7.68 3.98 21.32
C THR A 252 6.43 4.83 21.08
N GLY A 253 6.33 5.50 19.93
CA GLY A 253 5.19 6.37 19.59
C GLY A 253 5.12 7.65 20.44
N PRO A 254 4.08 8.48 20.30
CA PRO A 254 3.87 9.65 21.15
C PRO A 254 3.33 9.26 22.53
N SER A 255 3.96 8.33 23.19
CA SER A 255 3.73 8.13 24.62
C SER A 255 4.44 9.21 25.36
N GLU A 256 3.70 9.97 26.14
CA GLU A 256 4.09 10.90 27.18
C GLU A 256 5.61 11.06 27.32
N GLY A 257 6.10 12.27 27.07
CA GLY A 257 7.49 12.65 26.79
C GLY A 257 8.59 11.97 27.62
N PRO A 258 9.83 12.14 27.22
CA PRO A 258 10.94 11.46 27.85
C PRO A 258 10.91 11.72 29.35
N VAL A 259 10.90 10.67 30.11
CA VAL A 259 11.30 10.75 31.51
C VAL A 259 12.78 11.16 31.45
N ALA A 260 13.02 12.45 31.58
CA ALA A 260 14.36 12.96 31.80
C ALA A 260 14.78 12.42 33.16
N GLU A 261 15.50 11.33 33.18
CA GLU A 261 16.26 10.96 34.35
C GLU A 261 17.57 11.75 34.36
N SER A 262 17.68 12.51 35.40
CA SER A 262 18.83 13.29 35.85
C SER A 262 20.12 12.50 35.99
#